data_371186febbd7aaa48ece0aa84f794bc0
#
_entry.id   371186febbd7aaa48ece0aa84f794bc0
#
_cell.length_a   1.000
_cell.length_b   1.000
_cell.length_c   1.000
_cell.angle_alpha   90.00
_cell.angle_beta   90.00
_cell.angle_gamma   90.00
#
_symmetry.space_group_name_H-M   'P 1'
#
loop_
_entity.id
_entity.type
_entity.pdbx_description
1 polymer ?
#
loop_
_entity_poly.entity_id
_entity_poly.type
_entity_poly.pdbx_seq_one_letter_code
_entity_poly.pdbx_strand_id
1 'polypeptide(L)'
;MKKKISLLLCLMMTAIVCLTGCGKTQTTLEYDEAMIEQETEFLINYCQNVDSDTLAQWNDQNEFSKEYQFMMSGLKFTPDSFDGAVDSWQAGIKECGEYVGHGDYTFEAKDDELTVSVPAQFKDRDATIEFVFDKDLYLESMTVSAKFSLGEIMEKAGLNTLLGMGTVFAVL
;
A
#
# COMPACT_ATOMS: atom_id res chain seq x y z
N MET A 1 -30.74 7.02 49.15
CA MET A 1 -29.49 6.35 48.77
C MET A 1 -29.67 5.19 47.82
N LYS A 2 -30.61 4.26 48.06
CA LYS A 2 -30.84 3.07 47.21
C LYS A 2 -31.14 3.36 45.73
N LYS A 3 -31.90 4.44 45.39
CA LYS A 3 -32.20 4.81 44.01
C LYS A 3 -30.97 5.33 43.23
N LYS A 4 -30.04 6.03 43.90
CA LYS A 4 -28.81 6.50 43.25
C LYS A 4 -27.81 5.38 42.94
N ILE A 5 -27.77 4.37 43.84
CA ILE A 5 -26.92 3.19 43.66
C ILE A 5 -27.46 2.32 42.53
N SER A 6 -28.78 2.17 42.42
CA SER A 6 -29.43 1.41 41.32
C SER A 6 -29.17 2.10 39.96
N LEU A 7 -29.20 3.41 39.89
CA LEU A 7 -28.93 4.15 38.65
C LEU A 7 -27.47 4.03 38.23
N LEU A 8 -26.54 4.05 39.19
CA LEU A 8 -25.10 3.85 38.91
C LEU A 8 -24.81 2.42 38.46
N LEU A 9 -25.51 1.45 39.03
CA LEU A 9 -25.36 0.03 38.61
C LEU A 9 -25.91 -0.23 37.20
N CYS A 10 -27.05 0.40 36.84
CA CYS A 10 -27.58 0.36 35.48
C CYS A 10 -26.63 1.02 34.47
N LEU A 11 -26.01 2.19 34.85
CA LEU A 11 -25.08 2.86 33.97
C LEU A 11 -23.80 2.06 33.76
N MET A 12 -23.30 1.36 34.78
CA MET A 12 -22.18 0.44 34.65
C MET A 12 -22.52 -0.78 33.78
N MET A 13 -23.72 -1.36 33.94
CA MET A 13 -24.13 -2.47 33.06
C MET A 13 -24.27 -2.08 31.60
N THR A 14 -24.81 -0.90 31.30
CA THR A 14 -24.89 -0.42 29.91
C THR A 14 -23.52 -0.14 29.31
N ALA A 15 -22.56 0.36 30.09
CA ALA A 15 -21.18 0.57 29.64
C ALA A 15 -20.46 -0.75 29.30
N ILE A 16 -20.71 -1.82 30.06
CA ILE A 16 -20.13 -3.16 29.83
C ILE A 16 -20.72 -3.76 28.54
N VAL A 17 -22.01 -3.61 28.28
CA VAL A 17 -22.65 -4.12 27.05
C VAL A 17 -22.19 -3.38 25.81
N CYS A 18 -21.81 -2.09 25.91
CA CYS A 18 -21.24 -1.36 24.78
C CYS A 18 -19.78 -1.74 24.47
N LEU A 19 -19.05 -2.34 25.42
CA LEU A 19 -17.67 -2.81 25.21
C LEU A 19 -17.59 -4.25 24.65
N THR A 20 -18.70 -4.99 24.65
CA THR A 20 -18.79 -6.30 23.96
C THR A 20 -19.30 -6.13 22.52
N GLY A 21 -18.95 -5.00 21.88
CA GLY A 21 -19.22 -4.74 20.48
C GLY A 21 -18.42 -5.67 19.60
N CYS A 22 -19.12 -6.53 18.89
CA CYS A 22 -18.71 -7.29 17.71
C CYS A 22 -17.27 -7.81 17.71
N GLY A 23 -17.08 -8.96 18.29
CA GLY A 23 -16.07 -9.88 17.81
C GLY A 23 -16.46 -10.29 16.38
N LYS A 24 -16.06 -9.52 15.37
CA LYS A 24 -15.89 -10.10 14.04
C LYS A 24 -14.92 -11.25 14.23
N THR A 25 -15.32 -12.44 13.84
CA THR A 25 -14.39 -13.55 13.62
C THR A 25 -13.41 -12.99 12.59
N GLN A 26 -12.21 -12.59 13.02
CA GLN A 26 -11.13 -12.29 12.09
C GLN A 26 -10.83 -13.62 11.42
N THR A 27 -11.31 -13.77 10.21
CA THR A 27 -10.82 -14.81 9.32
C THR A 27 -9.42 -14.31 8.95
N THR A 28 -8.41 -14.82 9.64
CA THR A 28 -7.03 -14.54 9.33
C THR A 28 -6.78 -15.15 7.98
N LEU A 29 -6.47 -14.34 6.98
CA LEU A 29 -6.10 -14.80 5.65
C LEU A 29 -4.92 -15.77 5.78
N GLU A 30 -5.06 -17.00 5.26
CA GLU A 30 -3.97 -17.97 5.22
C GLU A 30 -3.08 -17.68 4.01
N TYR A 31 -1.81 -17.43 4.25
CA TYR A 31 -0.81 -17.20 3.20
C TYR A 31 0.54 -17.80 3.59
N ASP A 32 1.35 -18.08 2.58
CA ASP A 32 2.73 -18.50 2.74
C ASP A 32 3.64 -17.27 2.55
N GLU A 33 4.26 -16.80 3.65
CA GLU A 33 5.14 -15.63 3.63
C GLU A 33 6.26 -15.76 2.60
N ALA A 34 6.86 -16.95 2.47
CA ALA A 34 7.96 -17.17 1.54
C ALA A 34 7.51 -17.08 0.07
N MET A 35 6.27 -17.52 -0.23
CA MET A 35 5.71 -17.40 -1.57
C MET A 35 5.42 -15.93 -1.92
N ILE A 36 4.79 -15.21 -0.99
CA ILE A 36 4.48 -13.77 -1.18
C ILE A 36 5.77 -12.96 -1.30
N GLU A 37 6.78 -13.24 -0.47
CA GLU A 37 8.10 -12.60 -0.56
C GLU A 37 8.73 -12.85 -1.94
N GLN A 38 8.65 -14.08 -2.45
CA GLN A 38 9.16 -14.40 -3.77
C GLN A 38 8.44 -13.64 -4.90
N GLU A 39 7.12 -13.48 -4.81
CA GLU A 39 6.33 -12.73 -5.80
C GLU A 39 6.64 -11.22 -5.75
N THR A 40 6.75 -10.66 -4.56
CA THR A 40 7.12 -9.24 -4.37
C THR A 40 8.55 -8.96 -4.83
N GLU A 41 9.48 -9.85 -4.49
CA GLU A 41 10.88 -9.76 -4.93
C GLU A 41 11.01 -9.88 -6.46
N PHE A 42 10.24 -10.78 -7.08
CA PHE A 42 10.17 -10.86 -8.53
C PHE A 42 9.76 -9.51 -9.15
N LEU A 43 8.75 -8.87 -8.60
CA LEU A 43 8.23 -7.61 -9.13
C LEU A 43 9.22 -6.45 -8.95
N ILE A 44 9.88 -6.37 -7.78
CA ILE A 44 10.96 -5.39 -7.53
C ILE A 44 12.10 -5.60 -8.54
N ASN A 45 12.56 -6.84 -8.70
CA ASN A 45 13.64 -7.18 -9.62
C ASN A 45 13.27 -6.89 -11.08
N TYR A 46 12.03 -7.20 -11.47
CA TYR A 46 11.53 -6.87 -12.80
C TYR A 46 11.57 -5.35 -13.04
N CYS A 47 10.95 -4.58 -12.14
CA CYS A 47 10.89 -3.12 -12.25
C CYS A 47 12.27 -2.45 -12.25
N GLN A 48 13.23 -3.01 -11.51
CA GLN A 48 14.60 -2.52 -11.47
C GLN A 48 15.36 -2.73 -12.79
N ASN A 49 15.11 -3.86 -13.47
CA ASN A 49 15.93 -4.30 -14.60
C ASN A 49 15.25 -4.18 -15.96
N VAL A 50 13.95 -3.90 -16.00
CA VAL A 50 13.21 -3.80 -17.26
C VAL A 50 13.65 -2.57 -18.05
N ASP A 51 13.97 -2.78 -19.33
CA ASP A 51 14.28 -1.71 -20.27
C ASP A 51 13.02 -1.20 -21.00
N SER A 52 13.16 -0.05 -21.66
CA SER A 52 12.08 0.60 -22.40
C SER A 52 11.54 -0.24 -23.56
N ASP A 53 12.40 -1.05 -24.19
CA ASP A 53 12.02 -1.84 -25.35
C ASP A 53 11.17 -3.04 -24.90
N THR A 54 11.53 -3.66 -23.78
CA THR A 54 10.74 -4.73 -23.15
C THR A 54 9.38 -4.22 -22.68
N LEU A 55 9.33 -3.03 -22.08
CA LEU A 55 8.05 -2.40 -21.69
C LEU A 55 7.19 -2.06 -22.92
N ALA A 56 7.79 -1.57 -24.00
CA ALA A 56 7.05 -1.31 -25.23
C ALA A 56 6.46 -2.60 -25.82
N GLN A 57 7.23 -3.68 -25.84
CA GLN A 57 6.75 -4.99 -26.29
C GLN A 57 5.63 -5.54 -25.40
N TRP A 58 5.71 -5.35 -24.10
CA TRP A 58 4.65 -5.70 -23.16
C TRP A 58 3.37 -4.91 -23.43
N ASN A 59 3.48 -3.60 -23.62
CA ASN A 59 2.35 -2.72 -23.88
C ASN A 59 1.65 -2.99 -25.21
N ASP A 60 2.40 -3.47 -26.23
CA ASP A 60 1.86 -3.85 -27.55
C ASP A 60 1.06 -5.17 -27.51
N GLN A 61 1.16 -5.95 -26.43
CA GLN A 61 0.42 -7.20 -26.31
C GLN A 61 -1.06 -6.94 -26.00
N ASN A 62 -1.94 -7.81 -26.50
CA ASN A 62 -3.33 -7.80 -26.10
C ASN A 62 -3.49 -8.41 -24.69
N GLU A 63 -4.59 -8.04 -24.02
CA GLU A 63 -4.91 -8.41 -22.65
C GLU A 63 -4.87 -9.95 -22.44
N PHE A 64 -5.48 -10.71 -23.35
CA PHE A 64 -5.46 -12.17 -23.28
C PHE A 64 -4.03 -12.76 -23.26
N SER A 65 -3.11 -12.19 -24.06
CA SER A 65 -1.72 -12.65 -24.06
C SER A 65 -0.99 -12.35 -22.76
N LYS A 66 -1.26 -11.19 -22.16
CA LYS A 66 -0.72 -10.78 -20.86
C LYS A 66 -1.24 -11.71 -19.75
N GLU A 67 -2.56 -11.93 -19.68
CA GLU A 67 -3.18 -12.86 -18.72
C GLU A 67 -2.64 -14.28 -18.85
N TYR A 68 -2.51 -14.77 -20.09
CA TYR A 68 -1.97 -16.11 -20.34
C TYR A 68 -0.53 -16.27 -19.83
N GLN A 69 0.31 -15.23 -19.94
CA GLN A 69 1.68 -15.26 -19.42
C GLN A 69 1.69 -15.36 -17.88
N PHE A 70 0.86 -14.61 -17.17
CA PHE A 70 0.76 -14.72 -15.71
C PHE A 70 0.23 -16.09 -15.28
N MET A 71 -0.79 -16.59 -15.96
CA MET A 71 -1.31 -17.93 -15.68
C MET A 71 -0.24 -19.02 -15.87
N MET A 72 0.57 -18.91 -16.92
CA MET A 72 1.63 -19.90 -17.21
C MET A 72 2.84 -19.77 -16.26
N SER A 73 3.13 -18.58 -15.77
CA SER A 73 4.20 -18.32 -14.79
C SER A 73 3.81 -18.69 -13.37
N GLY A 74 2.52 -18.86 -13.09
CA GLY A 74 1.99 -19.09 -11.75
C GLY A 74 1.97 -17.84 -10.86
N LEU A 75 2.29 -16.66 -11.42
CA LEU A 75 2.21 -15.39 -10.70
C LEU A 75 0.75 -14.93 -10.58
N LYS A 76 0.38 -14.50 -9.40
CA LYS A 76 -0.97 -14.01 -9.12
C LYS A 76 -1.10 -12.51 -9.40
N PHE A 77 -0.85 -12.13 -10.64
CA PHE A 77 -0.99 -10.75 -11.13
C PHE A 77 -2.08 -10.66 -12.19
N THR A 78 -2.71 -9.51 -12.28
CA THR A 78 -3.52 -9.11 -13.44
C THR A 78 -2.71 -8.15 -14.32
N PRO A 79 -3.04 -8.01 -15.62
CA PRO A 79 -2.39 -6.99 -16.45
C PRO A 79 -2.45 -5.60 -15.85
N ASP A 80 -3.61 -5.20 -15.32
CA ASP A 80 -3.83 -3.87 -14.71
C ASP A 80 -2.99 -3.66 -13.45
N SER A 81 -2.95 -4.65 -12.55
CA SER A 81 -2.15 -4.53 -11.32
C SER A 81 -0.65 -4.50 -11.61
N PHE A 82 -0.20 -5.25 -12.61
CA PHE A 82 1.18 -5.24 -13.04
C PHE A 82 1.58 -3.92 -13.72
N ASP A 83 0.76 -3.43 -14.65
CA ASP A 83 0.99 -2.14 -15.32
C ASP A 83 0.99 -0.99 -14.28
N GLY A 84 0.06 -0.99 -13.33
CA GLY A 84 0.02 -0.04 -12.22
C GLY A 84 1.25 -0.12 -11.30
N ALA A 85 1.77 -1.32 -11.07
CA ALA A 85 3.00 -1.51 -10.30
C ALA A 85 4.23 -0.92 -11.01
N VAL A 86 4.37 -1.14 -12.32
CA VAL A 86 5.44 -0.56 -13.13
C VAL A 86 5.35 0.97 -13.14
N ASP A 87 4.15 1.53 -13.29
CA ASP A 87 3.93 2.98 -13.26
C ASP A 87 4.28 3.58 -11.90
N SER A 88 3.88 2.92 -10.81
CA SER A 88 4.22 3.34 -9.45
C SER A 88 5.72 3.30 -9.18
N TRP A 89 6.40 2.26 -9.68
CA TRP A 89 7.86 2.17 -9.60
C TRP A 89 8.55 3.32 -10.33
N GLN A 90 8.13 3.61 -11.57
CA GLN A 90 8.70 4.71 -12.36
C GLN A 90 8.47 6.07 -11.69
N ALA A 91 7.30 6.27 -11.08
CA ALA A 91 7.02 7.47 -10.30
C ALA A 91 7.94 7.55 -9.07
N GLY A 92 8.16 6.42 -8.38
CA GLY A 92 9.08 6.31 -7.25
C GLY A 92 10.53 6.64 -7.63
N ILE A 93 11.03 6.08 -8.73
CA ILE A 93 12.36 6.40 -9.26
C ILE A 93 12.49 7.90 -9.57
N LYS A 94 11.47 8.49 -10.16
CA LYS A 94 11.45 9.92 -10.49
C LYS A 94 11.50 10.82 -9.26
N GLU A 95 10.89 10.38 -8.14
CA GLU A 95 10.83 11.15 -6.91
C GLU A 95 12.00 10.86 -5.95
N CYS A 96 12.44 9.60 -5.87
CA CYS A 96 13.41 9.13 -4.88
C CYS A 96 14.81 8.88 -5.45
N GLY A 97 14.97 8.94 -6.78
CA GLY A 97 16.22 8.60 -7.47
C GLY A 97 16.34 7.08 -7.75
N GLU A 98 17.55 6.64 -8.11
CA GLU A 98 17.83 5.24 -8.42
C GLU A 98 17.63 4.35 -7.19
N TYR A 99 17.03 3.19 -7.38
CA TYR A 99 16.90 2.17 -6.34
C TYR A 99 18.26 1.58 -5.96
N VAL A 100 18.50 1.44 -4.66
CA VAL A 100 19.74 0.92 -4.10
C VAL A 100 19.55 -0.47 -3.49
N GLY A 101 18.43 -0.67 -2.78
CA GLY A 101 18.11 -1.91 -2.10
C GLY A 101 16.94 -1.74 -1.14
N HIS A 102 16.57 -2.81 -0.48
CA HIS A 102 15.50 -2.80 0.52
C HIS A 102 15.88 -3.57 1.79
N GLY A 103 15.10 -3.36 2.85
CA GLY A 103 15.20 -4.09 4.11
C GLY A 103 14.23 -5.27 4.17
N ASP A 104 13.92 -5.68 5.40
CA ASP A 104 13.09 -6.84 5.68
C ASP A 104 11.60 -6.58 5.33
N TYR A 105 10.91 -7.61 4.92
CA TYR A 105 9.48 -7.60 4.63
C TYR A 105 8.65 -7.57 5.92
N THR A 106 7.56 -6.83 5.91
CA THR A 106 6.57 -6.78 6.99
C THR A 106 5.21 -7.12 6.42
N PHE A 107 4.54 -8.10 7.02
CA PHE A 107 3.26 -8.63 6.58
C PHE A 107 2.16 -8.21 7.54
N GLU A 108 1.06 -7.66 7.04
CA GLU A 108 -0.14 -7.31 7.80
C GLU A 108 -1.37 -7.85 7.09
N ALA A 109 -1.94 -8.94 7.64
CA ALA A 109 -3.20 -9.51 7.13
C ALA A 109 -4.38 -8.90 7.91
N LYS A 110 -5.36 -8.37 7.18
CA LYS A 110 -6.53 -7.74 7.77
C LYS A 110 -7.78 -8.04 6.94
N ASP A 111 -8.75 -8.67 7.58
CA ASP A 111 -9.99 -9.12 6.92
C ASP A 111 -9.68 -9.96 5.65
N ASP A 112 -9.92 -9.44 4.47
CA ASP A 112 -9.76 -10.09 3.17
C ASP A 112 -8.57 -9.52 2.36
N GLU A 113 -7.61 -8.88 3.03
CA GLU A 113 -6.49 -8.19 2.40
C GLU A 113 -5.18 -8.53 3.10
N LEU A 114 -4.10 -8.69 2.33
CA LEU A 114 -2.74 -8.81 2.83
C LEU A 114 -1.92 -7.62 2.35
N THR A 115 -1.44 -6.81 3.27
CA THR A 115 -0.50 -5.73 2.99
C THR A 115 0.92 -6.19 3.29
N VAL A 116 1.83 -6.03 2.32
CA VAL A 116 3.26 -6.30 2.48
C VAL A 116 4.02 -5.00 2.31
N SER A 117 4.75 -4.59 3.34
CA SER A 117 5.53 -3.35 3.36
C SER A 117 7.02 -3.63 3.41
N VAL A 118 7.77 -2.95 2.57
CA VAL A 118 9.22 -3.11 2.44
C VAL A 118 9.87 -1.72 2.52
N PRO A 119 10.71 -1.45 3.54
CA PRO A 119 11.49 -0.22 3.56
C PRO A 119 12.56 -0.28 2.48
N ALA A 120 12.57 0.69 1.58
CA ALA A 120 13.46 0.75 0.44
C ALA A 120 14.37 1.97 0.50
N GLN A 121 15.61 1.78 0.09
CA GLN A 121 16.60 2.83 -0.05
C GLN A 121 16.75 3.19 -1.52
N PHE A 122 16.60 4.46 -1.82
CA PHE A 122 16.89 5.06 -3.11
C PHE A 122 18.00 6.09 -2.95
N LYS A 123 18.59 6.51 -4.05
CA LYS A 123 19.78 7.38 -4.04
C LYS A 123 19.54 8.74 -3.39
N ASP A 124 18.39 9.35 -3.67
CA ASP A 124 18.10 10.70 -3.23
C ASP A 124 17.21 10.73 -1.98
N ARG A 125 16.46 9.64 -1.71
CA ARG A 125 15.49 9.56 -0.62
C ARG A 125 15.07 8.14 -0.32
N ASP A 126 14.87 7.80 0.95
CA ASP A 126 14.24 6.54 1.34
C ASP A 126 12.75 6.54 0.99
N ALA A 127 12.22 5.35 0.74
CA ALA A 127 10.81 5.12 0.47
C ALA A 127 10.30 3.89 1.22
N THR A 128 9.01 3.65 1.15
CA THR A 128 8.39 2.37 1.48
C THR A 128 7.73 1.85 0.22
N ILE A 129 8.00 0.60 -0.14
CA ILE A 129 7.26 -0.10 -1.18
C ILE A 129 6.17 -0.90 -0.48
N GLU A 130 4.93 -0.73 -0.88
CA GLU A 130 3.78 -1.39 -0.30
C GLU A 130 3.05 -2.18 -1.39
N PHE A 131 2.80 -3.45 -1.12
CA PHE A 131 2.04 -4.35 -1.98
C PHE A 131 0.76 -4.71 -1.26
N VAL A 132 -0.34 -4.68 -1.97
CA VAL A 132 -1.65 -5.07 -1.47
C VAL A 132 -2.14 -6.26 -2.28
N PHE A 133 -2.49 -7.33 -1.59
CA PHE A 133 -3.04 -8.55 -2.16
C PHE A 133 -4.46 -8.75 -1.66
N ASP A 134 -5.33 -9.23 -2.54
CA ASP A 134 -6.70 -9.59 -2.21
C ASP A 134 -6.79 -10.92 -1.41
N LYS A 135 -8.02 -11.31 -1.06
CA LYS A 135 -8.31 -12.56 -0.33
C LYS A 135 -7.87 -13.85 -1.06
N ASP A 136 -7.70 -13.81 -2.36
CA ASP A 136 -7.24 -14.91 -3.21
C ASP A 136 -5.73 -14.83 -3.50
N LEU A 137 -5.06 -13.85 -2.84
CA LEU A 137 -3.65 -13.50 -2.96
C LEU A 137 -3.25 -13.01 -4.35
N TYR A 138 -4.19 -12.40 -5.09
CA TYR A 138 -3.82 -11.65 -6.30
C TYR A 138 -3.35 -10.26 -5.92
N LEU A 139 -2.28 -9.81 -6.59
CA LEU A 139 -1.80 -8.44 -6.43
C LEU A 139 -2.88 -7.46 -6.91
N GLU A 140 -3.33 -6.58 -6.02
CA GLU A 140 -4.24 -5.48 -6.35
C GLU A 140 -3.45 -4.21 -6.69
N SER A 141 -2.41 -3.91 -5.92
CA SER A 141 -1.60 -2.72 -6.16
C SER A 141 -0.19 -2.84 -5.59
N MET A 142 0.73 -2.07 -6.18
CA MET A 142 2.04 -1.75 -5.61
C MET A 142 2.19 -0.23 -5.57
N THR A 143 2.67 0.30 -4.45
CA THR A 143 2.89 1.73 -4.27
C THR A 143 4.29 2.01 -3.75
N VAL A 144 4.99 2.95 -4.37
CA VAL A 144 6.29 3.45 -3.88
C VAL A 144 6.06 4.81 -3.24
N SER A 145 6.14 4.87 -1.91
CA SER A 145 5.86 6.06 -1.11
C SER A 145 7.15 6.66 -0.55
N ALA A 146 7.52 7.84 -1.02
CA ALA A 146 8.67 8.58 -0.53
C ALA A 146 8.54 8.94 0.96
N LYS A 147 9.61 8.76 1.74
CA LYS A 147 9.66 9.23 3.13
C LYS A 147 10.05 10.70 3.18
N PHE A 148 9.17 11.52 3.71
CA PHE A 148 9.41 12.95 3.92
C PHE A 148 9.81 13.24 5.36
N SER A 149 10.78 14.10 5.55
CA SER A 149 11.09 14.64 6.87
C SER A 149 9.96 15.55 7.37
N LEU A 150 9.83 15.69 8.68
CA LEU A 150 8.83 16.62 9.26
C LEU A 150 9.00 18.05 8.74
N GLY A 151 10.24 18.49 8.48
CA GLY A 151 10.52 19.80 7.90
C GLY A 151 9.94 19.96 6.48
N GLU A 152 10.11 18.98 5.61
CA GLU A 152 9.57 18.99 4.24
C GLU A 152 8.04 18.93 4.25
N ILE A 153 7.44 18.15 5.17
CA ILE A 153 5.98 18.09 5.32
C ILE A 153 5.44 19.45 5.73
N MET A 154 6.10 20.12 6.69
CA MET A 154 5.71 21.46 7.14
C MET A 154 5.90 22.52 6.06
N GLU A 155 6.95 22.43 5.27
CA GLU A 155 7.20 23.33 4.13
C GLU A 155 6.11 23.17 3.07
N LYS A 156 5.82 21.93 2.61
CA LYS A 156 4.75 21.64 1.64
C LYS A 156 3.37 22.07 2.16
N ALA A 157 3.08 21.82 3.44
CA ALA A 157 1.82 22.23 4.07
C ALA A 157 1.72 23.76 4.18
N GLY A 158 2.82 24.42 4.54
CA GLY A 158 2.89 25.89 4.64
C GLY A 158 2.68 26.56 3.28
N LEU A 159 3.34 26.07 2.23
CA LEU A 159 3.17 26.56 0.86
C LEU A 159 1.73 26.39 0.36
N ASN A 160 1.13 25.21 0.57
CA ASN A 160 -0.26 24.96 0.19
C ASN A 160 -1.25 25.85 0.93
N THR A 161 -1.00 26.10 2.22
CA THR A 161 -1.81 27.03 3.03
C THR A 161 -1.67 28.46 2.51
N LEU A 162 -0.44 28.90 2.23
CA LEU A 162 -0.17 30.24 1.73
C LEU A 162 -0.81 30.49 0.36
N LEU A 163 -0.71 29.49 -0.56
CA LEU A 163 -1.34 29.54 -1.87
C LEU A 163 -2.86 29.53 -1.77
N GLY A 164 -3.43 28.66 -0.93
CA GLY A 164 -4.88 28.56 -0.72
C GLY A 164 -5.47 29.83 -0.09
N MET A 165 -4.82 30.39 0.92
CA MET A 165 -5.25 31.65 1.54
C MET A 165 -4.98 32.86 0.61
N GLY A 166 -3.85 32.85 -0.08
CA GLY A 166 -3.49 33.94 -1.02
C GLY A 166 -4.49 34.08 -2.17
N THR A 167 -5.00 32.98 -2.71
CA THR A 167 -6.02 33.02 -3.76
C THR A 167 -7.35 33.58 -3.25
N VAL A 168 -7.76 33.26 -2.01
CA VAL A 168 -8.99 33.79 -1.41
C VAL A 168 -8.89 35.31 -1.18
N PHE A 169 -7.74 35.80 -0.72
CA PHE A 169 -7.53 37.24 -0.52
C PHE A 169 -7.34 38.04 -1.83
N ALA A 170 -6.92 37.40 -2.91
CA ALA A 170 -6.77 38.08 -4.21
C ALA A 170 -8.10 38.20 -4.98
N VAL A 171 -9.14 37.46 -4.60
CA VAL A 171 -10.48 37.46 -5.25
C VAL A 171 -11.50 38.32 -4.50
N LEU A 172 -11.16 38.78 -3.29
CA LEU A 172 -11.97 39.73 -2.50
C LEU A 172 -11.49 41.17 -2.72
#